data_2f3ada478ceb6b20f6a1fb0ce39ab1bd
#
_entry.id   2f3ada478ceb6b20f6a1fb0ce39ab1bd
#
_cell.length_a   1.000
_cell.length_b   1.000
_cell.length_c   1.000
_cell.angle_alpha   90.00
_cell.angle_beta   90.00
_cell.angle_gamma   90.00
#
_symmetry.space_group_name_H-M   'P 1'
#
loop_
_entity.id
_entity.type
_entity.pdbx_description
1 polymer ?
#
loop_
_entity_poly.entity_id
_entity_poly.type
_entity_poly.pdbx_seq_one_letter_code
_entity_poly.pdbx_strand_id
1 'polypeptide(L)'
;MQVVATYGIKGGVGKTSASVNLAALAAREGRRTLLWDLDPQGAAGYLLRVKPKVKGGSIGLLTGRRDLDDAVKATSVDGLDLLPADVSIRAADAALEEAKRPDRQLGRLLKTVRDDYDVVFLDCPPGLSLLSENVFAAADVLLVPLIPNPLSLRTYEQLAEFLAELAGPRPRVHPFFSMVDGRKRLHAEVRAELMRRTTAVLTTCVPAASGVERMGLTREPLVVSEPASRAAEAYRDLWWELSGLLA
;
A
#
# COMPACT_ATOMS: atom_id res chain seq x y z
N MET A 1 -2.14 -16.29 4.83
CA MET A 1 -2.37 -14.86 4.51
C MET A 1 -1.05 -14.11 4.56
N GLN A 2 -0.72 -13.35 3.53
CA GLN A 2 0.44 -12.45 3.45
C GLN A 2 -0.04 -11.00 3.55
N VAL A 3 0.74 -10.13 4.21
CA VAL A 3 0.39 -8.72 4.37
C VAL A 3 1.42 -7.84 3.67
N VAL A 4 0.98 -7.09 2.67
CA VAL A 4 1.80 -6.16 1.89
C VAL A 4 1.36 -4.74 2.20
N ALA A 5 2.26 -3.91 2.72
CA ALA A 5 1.97 -2.49 2.92
C ALA A 5 2.64 -1.65 1.84
N THR A 6 1.89 -0.76 1.20
CA THR A 6 2.46 0.25 0.31
C THR A 6 2.63 1.55 1.08
N TYR A 7 3.89 1.92 1.31
CA TYR A 7 4.22 3.00 2.23
C TYR A 7 5.28 3.97 1.66
N GLY A 8 5.26 5.19 2.14
CA GLY A 8 6.29 6.19 1.87
C GLY A 8 6.03 7.46 2.68
N ILE A 9 7.10 8.05 3.23
CA ILE A 9 7.05 9.27 4.04
C ILE A 9 6.43 10.43 3.25
N LYS A 10 6.66 10.50 1.94
CA LYS A 10 6.09 11.53 1.06
C LYS A 10 4.72 11.16 0.52
N GLY A 11 3.87 12.18 0.39
CA GLY A 11 2.66 12.12 -0.41
C GLY A 11 2.93 12.18 -1.92
N GLY A 12 1.98 11.70 -2.74
CA GLY A 12 2.01 11.83 -4.20
C GLY A 12 3.06 10.98 -4.92
N VAL A 13 3.57 9.90 -4.30
CA VAL A 13 4.59 9.01 -4.88
C VAL A 13 3.99 7.78 -5.58
N GLY A 14 2.66 7.64 -5.62
CA GLY A 14 1.97 6.53 -6.28
C GLY A 14 1.62 5.35 -5.38
N LYS A 15 1.54 5.53 -4.05
CA LYS A 15 1.15 4.48 -3.09
C LYS A 15 -0.20 3.86 -3.45
N THR A 16 -1.25 4.65 -3.44
CA THR A 16 -2.62 4.18 -3.71
C THR A 16 -2.76 3.58 -5.10
N SER A 17 -2.13 4.18 -6.12
CA SER A 17 -2.15 3.61 -7.47
C SER A 17 -1.49 2.23 -7.52
N ALA A 18 -0.39 2.03 -6.79
CA ALA A 18 0.25 0.72 -6.68
C ALA A 18 -0.63 -0.26 -5.91
N SER A 19 -1.13 0.13 -4.72
CA SER A 19 -2.01 -0.71 -3.90
C SER A 19 -3.22 -1.22 -4.67
N VAL A 20 -3.92 -0.33 -5.38
CA VAL A 20 -5.14 -0.67 -6.14
C VAL A 20 -4.83 -1.59 -7.31
N ASN A 21 -3.77 -1.33 -8.09
CA ASN A 21 -3.43 -2.16 -9.25
C ASN A 21 -2.87 -3.53 -8.84
N LEU A 22 -2.02 -3.59 -7.83
CA LEU A 22 -1.45 -4.85 -7.34
C LEU A 22 -2.51 -5.72 -6.68
N ALA A 23 -3.42 -5.14 -5.89
CA ALA A 23 -4.54 -5.88 -5.30
C ALA A 23 -5.49 -6.43 -6.37
N ALA A 24 -5.78 -5.64 -7.43
CA ALA A 24 -6.59 -6.12 -8.56
C ALA A 24 -5.89 -7.26 -9.32
N LEU A 25 -4.57 -7.22 -9.48
CA LEU A 25 -3.81 -8.31 -10.12
C LEU A 25 -3.83 -9.57 -9.28
N ALA A 26 -3.62 -9.46 -7.97
CA ALA A 26 -3.68 -10.59 -7.04
C ALA A 26 -5.04 -11.29 -7.10
N ALA A 27 -6.13 -10.51 -7.07
CA ALA A 27 -7.49 -11.04 -7.18
C ALA A 27 -7.74 -11.73 -8.52
N ARG A 28 -7.27 -11.15 -9.63
CA ARG A 28 -7.39 -11.75 -10.97
C ARG A 28 -6.57 -13.05 -11.16
N GLU A 29 -5.55 -13.26 -10.35
CA GLU A 29 -4.85 -14.56 -10.26
C GLU A 29 -5.55 -15.58 -9.37
N GLY A 30 -6.73 -15.25 -8.85
CA GLY A 30 -7.55 -16.14 -8.02
C GLY A 30 -7.19 -16.11 -6.53
N ARG A 31 -6.40 -15.15 -6.05
CA ARG A 31 -6.13 -14.95 -4.61
C ARG A 31 -7.28 -14.17 -3.99
N ARG A 32 -7.84 -14.67 -2.89
CA ARG A 32 -8.79 -13.90 -2.07
C ARG A 32 -8.05 -12.69 -1.50
N THR A 33 -8.41 -11.50 -1.96
CA THR A 33 -7.62 -10.29 -1.73
C THR A 33 -8.43 -9.24 -0.98
N LEU A 34 -7.85 -8.69 0.10
CA LEU A 34 -8.36 -7.52 0.79
C LEU A 34 -7.44 -6.32 0.56
N LEU A 35 -8.00 -5.20 0.16
CA LEU A 35 -7.30 -3.90 0.21
C LEU A 35 -7.86 -3.10 1.40
N TRP A 36 -7.00 -2.68 2.32
CA TRP A 36 -7.37 -1.79 3.41
C TRP A 36 -6.82 -0.40 3.16
N ASP A 37 -7.72 0.55 2.95
CA ASP A 37 -7.39 1.96 2.79
C ASP A 37 -7.22 2.59 4.19
N LEU A 38 -5.99 2.92 4.56
CA LEU A 38 -5.62 3.56 5.82
C LEU A 38 -5.39 5.06 5.65
N ASP A 39 -5.48 5.59 4.42
CA ASP A 39 -5.31 7.02 4.18
C ASP A 39 -6.65 7.75 4.37
N PRO A 40 -6.74 8.75 5.26
CA PRO A 40 -7.97 9.52 5.47
C PRO A 40 -8.47 10.26 4.22
N GLN A 41 -7.68 10.34 3.16
CA GLN A 41 -8.13 10.86 1.86
C GLN A 41 -9.06 9.89 1.13
N GLY A 42 -9.07 8.59 1.48
CA GLY A 42 -9.99 7.60 0.94
C GLY A 42 -9.84 7.35 -0.57
N ALA A 43 -8.62 7.51 -1.09
CA ALA A 43 -8.38 7.47 -2.52
C ALA A 43 -8.60 6.07 -3.12
N ALA A 44 -8.25 5.00 -2.41
CA ALA A 44 -8.50 3.63 -2.87
C ALA A 44 -10.01 3.35 -2.95
N GLY A 45 -10.77 3.79 -1.95
CA GLY A 45 -12.23 3.71 -1.96
C GLY A 45 -12.85 4.45 -3.15
N TYR A 46 -12.36 5.64 -3.45
CA TYR A 46 -12.82 6.41 -4.60
C TYR A 46 -12.53 5.70 -5.92
N LEU A 47 -11.31 5.19 -6.11
CA LEU A 47 -10.89 4.49 -7.33
C LEU A 47 -11.65 3.18 -7.56
N LEU A 48 -12.08 2.51 -6.51
CA LEU A 48 -12.84 1.25 -6.60
C LEU A 48 -14.35 1.43 -6.47
N ARG A 49 -14.86 2.67 -6.56
CA ARG A 49 -16.30 3.03 -6.49
C ARG A 49 -16.98 2.62 -5.18
N VAL A 50 -16.21 2.44 -4.11
CA VAL A 50 -16.73 2.07 -2.79
C VAL A 50 -16.94 3.31 -1.94
N LYS A 51 -18.10 3.43 -1.32
CA LYS A 51 -18.42 4.58 -0.47
C LYS A 51 -17.60 4.54 0.84
N PRO A 52 -17.02 5.68 1.28
CA PRO A 52 -16.21 5.79 2.49
C PRO A 52 -17.12 5.79 3.74
N LYS A 53 -17.88 4.71 3.95
CA LYS A 53 -18.80 4.57 5.09
C LYS A 53 -18.46 3.29 5.84
N VAL A 54 -17.80 3.45 6.97
CA VAL A 54 -17.51 2.39 7.93
C VAL A 54 -18.46 2.54 9.10
N LYS A 55 -19.29 1.54 9.36
CA LYS A 55 -20.23 1.55 10.50
C LYS A 55 -19.44 1.57 11.81
N GLY A 56 -19.56 2.64 12.58
CA GLY A 56 -18.81 2.85 13.82
C GLY A 56 -17.41 3.44 13.62
N GLY A 57 -17.04 3.79 12.38
CA GLY A 57 -15.78 4.44 12.02
C GLY A 57 -14.57 3.51 12.04
N SER A 58 -13.50 3.88 11.31
CA SER A 58 -12.22 3.16 11.32
C SER A 58 -11.61 3.07 12.73
N ILE A 59 -11.86 4.06 13.60
CA ILE A 59 -11.44 4.03 15.01
C ILE A 59 -12.11 2.88 15.76
N GLY A 60 -13.39 2.62 15.51
CA GLY A 60 -14.10 1.51 16.13
C GLY A 60 -13.45 0.15 15.82
N LEU A 61 -12.91 0.00 14.61
CA LEU A 61 -12.13 -1.17 14.21
C LEU A 61 -10.78 -1.21 14.94
N LEU A 62 -9.97 -0.16 14.84
CA LEU A 62 -8.64 -0.10 15.43
C LEU A 62 -8.65 -0.31 16.96
N THR A 63 -9.72 0.10 17.63
CA THR A 63 -9.90 -0.10 19.08
C THR A 63 -10.55 -1.44 19.44
N GLY A 64 -10.90 -2.28 18.48
CA GLY A 64 -11.54 -3.59 18.70
C GLY A 64 -13.01 -3.49 19.18
N ARG A 65 -13.65 -2.36 18.98
CA ARG A 65 -15.08 -2.15 19.29
C ARG A 65 -16.00 -2.67 18.17
N ARG A 66 -15.42 -3.04 17.03
CA ARG A 66 -16.09 -3.55 15.84
C ARG A 66 -15.27 -4.63 15.18
N ASP A 67 -15.92 -5.57 14.52
CA ASP A 67 -15.29 -6.59 13.72
C ASP A 67 -15.01 -6.07 12.30
N LEU A 68 -13.94 -6.57 11.67
CA LEU A 68 -13.55 -6.19 10.32
C LEU A 68 -14.63 -6.55 9.29
N ASP A 69 -15.25 -7.72 9.42
CA ASP A 69 -16.25 -8.25 8.49
C ASP A 69 -17.43 -7.30 8.28
N ASP A 70 -17.84 -6.58 9.33
CA ASP A 70 -18.93 -5.58 9.26
C ASP A 70 -18.58 -4.37 8.38
N ALA A 71 -17.29 -4.15 8.10
CA ALA A 71 -16.79 -2.97 7.41
C ALA A 71 -16.26 -3.27 6.01
N VAL A 72 -15.92 -4.52 5.72
CA VAL A 72 -15.46 -4.98 4.41
C VAL A 72 -16.57 -4.84 3.36
N LYS A 73 -16.21 -4.46 2.16
CA LYS A 73 -17.12 -4.27 1.03
C LYS A 73 -16.54 -4.88 -0.23
N ALA A 74 -17.39 -5.60 -0.96
CA ALA A 74 -17.05 -6.05 -2.29
C ALA A 74 -16.77 -4.86 -3.23
N THR A 75 -15.83 -5.06 -4.15
CA THR A 75 -15.54 -4.09 -5.21
C THR A 75 -16.11 -4.55 -6.56
N SER A 76 -15.85 -3.78 -7.61
CA SER A 76 -16.18 -4.18 -8.99
C SER A 76 -15.17 -5.18 -9.58
N VAL A 77 -14.11 -5.51 -8.87
CA VAL A 77 -13.09 -6.49 -9.28
C VAL A 77 -13.36 -7.78 -8.52
N ASP A 78 -13.69 -8.84 -9.24
CA ASP A 78 -13.97 -10.16 -8.65
C ASP A 78 -12.77 -10.64 -7.81
N GLY A 79 -13.05 -11.13 -6.59
CA GLY A 79 -12.02 -11.60 -5.65
C GLY A 79 -11.26 -10.50 -4.91
N LEU A 80 -11.60 -9.21 -5.15
CA LEU A 80 -11.05 -8.06 -4.42
C LEU A 80 -12.11 -7.42 -3.54
N ASP A 81 -11.91 -7.50 -2.23
CA ASP A 81 -12.66 -6.74 -1.25
C ASP A 81 -11.91 -5.49 -0.80
N LEU A 82 -12.64 -4.49 -0.33
CA LEU A 82 -12.08 -3.25 0.20
C LEU A 82 -12.61 -2.98 1.62
N LEU A 83 -11.69 -2.68 2.52
CA LEU A 83 -11.98 -1.99 3.76
C LEU A 83 -11.69 -0.50 3.56
N PRO A 84 -12.73 0.33 3.36
CA PRO A 84 -12.52 1.72 3.00
C PRO A 84 -12.07 2.55 4.21
N ALA A 85 -11.28 3.60 3.96
CA ALA A 85 -11.05 4.64 4.96
C ALA A 85 -12.31 5.48 5.20
N ASP A 86 -12.42 6.00 6.39
CA ASP A 86 -13.33 7.10 6.71
C ASP A 86 -12.60 8.23 7.46
N VAL A 87 -13.29 9.35 7.65
CA VAL A 87 -12.67 10.54 8.25
C VAL A 87 -12.17 10.29 9.68
N SER A 88 -12.71 9.30 10.40
CA SER A 88 -12.31 9.02 11.79
C SER A 88 -10.87 8.53 11.90
N ILE A 89 -10.32 7.93 10.85
CA ILE A 89 -8.95 7.41 10.84
C ILE A 89 -7.89 8.50 11.08
N ARG A 90 -8.23 9.79 10.88
CA ARG A 90 -7.37 10.92 11.26
C ARG A 90 -7.02 10.95 12.76
N ALA A 91 -7.84 10.35 13.59
CA ALA A 91 -7.60 10.23 15.02
C ALA A 91 -7.00 8.86 15.40
N ALA A 92 -6.46 8.10 14.44
CA ALA A 92 -5.92 6.75 14.67
C ALA A 92 -4.83 6.76 15.74
N ASP A 93 -3.87 7.67 15.65
CA ASP A 93 -2.74 7.73 16.59
C ASP A 93 -3.24 7.93 18.05
N ALA A 94 -4.11 8.91 18.29
CA ALA A 94 -4.68 9.14 19.62
C ALA A 94 -5.49 7.92 20.13
N ALA A 95 -6.24 7.27 19.24
CA ALA A 95 -7.01 6.08 19.62
C ALA A 95 -6.12 4.86 19.90
N LEU A 96 -5.00 4.74 19.20
CA LEU A 96 -4.02 3.68 19.40
C LEU A 96 -3.24 3.90 20.72
N GLU A 97 -2.87 5.13 21.06
CA GLU A 97 -2.18 5.48 22.32
C GLU A 97 -2.94 5.01 23.56
N GLU A 98 -4.27 5.03 23.51
CA GLU A 98 -5.13 4.55 24.61
C GLU A 98 -5.18 3.02 24.73
N ALA A 99 -4.68 2.28 23.75
CA ALA A 99 -4.75 0.84 23.74
C ALA A 99 -3.67 0.19 24.61
N LYS A 100 -3.94 -1.00 25.19
CA LYS A 100 -2.96 -1.75 26.00
C LYS A 100 -1.66 -2.09 25.28
N ARG A 101 -1.71 -2.26 23.95
CA ARG A 101 -0.56 -2.53 23.08
C ARG A 101 -0.70 -1.66 21.85
N PRO A 102 -0.31 -0.40 21.94
CA PRO A 102 -0.54 0.60 20.89
C PRO A 102 0.03 0.21 19.52
N ASP A 103 1.16 -0.49 19.51
CA ASP A 103 1.94 -0.93 18.35
C ASP A 103 1.42 -2.20 17.65
N ARG A 104 0.40 -2.90 18.22
CA ARG A 104 -0.03 -4.24 17.75
C ARG A 104 -1.50 -4.37 17.40
N GLN A 105 -2.24 -3.27 17.36
CA GLN A 105 -3.69 -3.33 17.14
C GLN A 105 -4.03 -3.81 15.72
N LEU A 106 -3.34 -3.30 14.72
CA LEU A 106 -3.55 -3.69 13.32
C LEU A 106 -3.29 -5.19 13.10
N GLY A 107 -2.19 -5.70 13.63
CA GLY A 107 -1.86 -7.13 13.53
C GLY A 107 -2.87 -8.03 14.25
N ARG A 108 -3.51 -7.56 15.34
CA ARG A 108 -4.61 -8.29 15.99
C ARG A 108 -5.83 -8.38 15.09
N LEU A 109 -6.21 -7.26 14.47
CA LEU A 109 -7.36 -7.20 13.57
C LEU A 109 -7.15 -8.08 12.35
N LEU A 110 -5.98 -8.02 11.71
CA LEU A 110 -5.67 -8.85 10.54
C LEU A 110 -5.72 -10.36 10.84
N LYS A 111 -5.49 -10.76 12.10
CA LYS A 111 -5.63 -12.18 12.49
C LYS A 111 -7.07 -12.67 12.44
N THR A 112 -8.07 -11.81 12.61
CA THR A 112 -9.49 -12.22 12.59
C THR A 112 -9.96 -12.63 11.20
N VAL A 113 -9.33 -12.10 10.15
CA VAL A 113 -9.66 -12.38 8.73
C VAL A 113 -8.61 -13.27 8.04
N ARG A 114 -7.75 -13.92 8.82
CA ARG A 114 -6.61 -14.68 8.28
C ARG A 114 -7.01 -15.85 7.38
N ASP A 115 -8.12 -16.47 7.68
CA ASP A 115 -8.61 -17.64 6.94
C ASP A 115 -9.48 -17.26 5.75
N ASP A 116 -9.89 -15.97 5.66
CA ASP A 116 -10.75 -15.45 4.61
C ASP A 116 -9.96 -14.94 3.41
N TYR A 117 -8.73 -14.42 3.65
CA TYR A 117 -7.89 -13.81 2.63
C TYR A 117 -6.53 -14.49 2.50
N ASP A 118 -6.06 -14.59 1.25
CA ASP A 118 -4.73 -15.10 0.94
C ASP A 118 -3.69 -13.97 1.00
N VAL A 119 -4.09 -12.75 0.59
CA VAL A 119 -3.25 -11.55 0.65
C VAL A 119 -4.03 -10.32 1.07
N VAL A 120 -3.43 -9.49 1.92
CA VAL A 120 -3.95 -8.18 2.33
C VAL A 120 -2.99 -7.09 1.89
N PHE A 121 -3.50 -6.10 1.18
CA PHE A 121 -2.78 -4.87 0.87
C PHE A 121 -3.21 -3.76 1.84
N LEU A 122 -2.22 -3.05 2.40
CA LEU A 122 -2.43 -1.87 3.24
C LEU A 122 -2.00 -0.63 2.44
N ASP A 123 -2.96 0.22 2.07
CA ASP A 123 -2.66 1.52 1.45
C ASP A 123 -2.47 2.57 2.54
N CYS A 124 -1.23 3.01 2.74
CA CYS A 124 -0.85 3.77 3.92
C CYS A 124 -0.84 5.29 3.67
N PRO A 125 -1.23 6.10 4.67
CA PRO A 125 -1.01 7.54 4.62
C PRO A 125 0.49 7.87 4.58
N PRO A 126 0.87 9.09 4.18
CA PRO A 126 2.24 9.56 4.31
C PRO A 126 2.58 9.93 5.76
N GLY A 127 3.88 9.98 6.07
CA GLY A 127 4.38 10.41 7.38
C GLY A 127 4.62 9.27 8.36
N LEU A 128 5.43 9.53 9.39
CA LEU A 128 5.74 8.60 10.46
C LEU A 128 4.80 8.86 11.64
N SER A 129 4.10 7.82 12.10
CA SER A 129 3.09 7.92 13.15
C SER A 129 2.90 6.55 13.84
N LEU A 130 2.15 6.50 14.92
CA LEU A 130 1.82 5.26 15.61
C LEU A 130 1.04 4.28 14.72
N LEU A 131 0.19 4.80 13.81
CA LEU A 131 -0.45 3.98 12.79
C LEU A 131 0.58 3.34 11.85
N SER A 132 1.63 4.08 11.44
CA SER A 132 2.68 3.51 10.60
C SER A 132 3.50 2.44 11.33
N GLU A 133 3.76 2.59 12.63
CA GLU A 133 4.39 1.54 13.45
C GLU A 133 3.54 0.27 13.51
N ASN A 134 2.22 0.40 13.64
CA ASN A 134 1.28 -0.72 13.55
C ASN A 134 1.34 -1.42 12.19
N VAL A 135 1.42 -0.65 11.11
CA VAL A 135 1.60 -1.20 9.76
C VAL A 135 2.90 -1.98 9.65
N PHE A 136 4.01 -1.42 10.13
CA PHE A 136 5.33 -2.07 10.07
C PHE A 136 5.36 -3.36 10.90
N ALA A 137 4.72 -3.36 12.07
CA ALA A 137 4.63 -4.55 12.92
C ALA A 137 3.72 -5.66 12.34
N ALA A 138 2.79 -5.31 11.45
CA ALA A 138 1.81 -6.22 10.87
C ALA A 138 2.18 -6.73 9.47
N ALA A 139 2.98 -5.97 8.71
CA ALA A 139 3.31 -6.27 7.32
C ALA A 139 4.44 -7.29 7.20
N ASP A 140 4.32 -8.22 6.25
CA ASP A 140 5.40 -9.12 5.84
C ASP A 140 6.35 -8.42 4.86
N VAL A 141 5.77 -7.58 3.98
CA VAL A 141 6.48 -6.80 2.96
C VAL A 141 6.06 -5.34 3.00
N LEU A 142 7.04 -4.45 2.99
CA LEU A 142 6.88 -3.01 2.83
C LEU A 142 7.31 -2.61 1.42
N LEU A 143 6.36 -2.29 0.57
CA LEU A 143 6.58 -1.84 -0.79
C LEU A 143 6.69 -0.31 -0.81
N VAL A 144 7.83 0.23 -1.24
CA VAL A 144 8.13 1.66 -1.12
C VAL A 144 8.26 2.30 -2.50
N PRO A 145 7.22 2.99 -3.01
CA PRO A 145 7.32 3.72 -4.26
C PRO A 145 8.22 4.96 -4.13
N LEU A 146 9.19 5.09 -5.03
CA LEU A 146 10.14 6.19 -5.07
C LEU A 146 10.10 6.89 -6.43
N ILE A 147 9.84 8.19 -6.46
CA ILE A 147 10.10 9.00 -7.65
C ILE A 147 11.62 9.12 -7.78
N PRO A 148 12.24 8.89 -8.96
CA PRO A 148 13.69 8.94 -9.10
C PRO A 148 14.24 10.36 -8.98
N ASN A 149 14.38 10.86 -7.77
CA ASN A 149 15.02 12.14 -7.46
C ASN A 149 15.83 12.07 -6.15
N PRO A 150 16.79 12.94 -5.91
CA PRO A 150 17.67 12.88 -4.73
C PRO A 150 16.92 12.94 -3.39
N LEU A 151 15.80 13.69 -3.32
CA LEU A 151 15.01 13.79 -2.10
C LEU A 151 14.31 12.46 -1.77
N SER A 152 13.97 11.64 -2.77
CA SER A 152 13.40 10.32 -2.54
C SER A 152 14.41 9.35 -1.94
N LEU A 153 15.68 9.42 -2.34
CA LEU A 153 16.73 8.64 -1.69
C LEU A 153 16.86 9.00 -0.21
N ARG A 154 16.89 10.30 0.09
CA ARG A 154 16.94 10.77 1.48
C ARG A 154 15.74 10.29 2.31
N THR A 155 14.52 10.35 1.76
CA THR A 155 13.33 9.86 2.49
C THR A 155 13.34 8.35 2.66
N TYR A 156 13.92 7.60 1.73
CA TYR A 156 14.13 6.17 1.88
C TYR A 156 15.15 5.85 2.98
N GLU A 157 16.25 6.59 3.05
CA GLU A 157 17.24 6.48 4.13
C GLU A 157 16.61 6.76 5.49
N GLN A 158 15.84 7.84 5.62
CA GLN A 158 15.10 8.16 6.84
C GLN A 158 14.13 7.04 7.26
N LEU A 159 13.45 6.42 6.30
CA LEU A 159 12.59 5.27 6.57
C LEU A 159 13.39 4.08 7.08
N ALA A 160 14.53 3.78 6.45
CA ALA A 160 15.39 2.67 6.84
C ALA A 160 15.97 2.89 8.25
N GLU A 161 16.40 4.10 8.59
CA GLU A 161 16.86 4.49 9.92
C GLU A 161 15.74 4.31 10.95
N PHE A 162 14.55 4.84 10.67
CA PHE A 162 13.39 4.69 11.56
C PHE A 162 13.05 3.22 11.83
N LEU A 163 12.98 2.40 10.76
CA LEU A 163 12.72 0.96 10.91
C LEU A 163 13.82 0.25 11.71
N ALA A 164 15.08 0.72 11.63
CA ALA A 164 16.18 0.15 12.41
C ALA A 164 16.07 0.44 13.92
N GLU A 165 15.38 1.49 14.32
CA GLU A 165 15.15 1.87 15.72
C GLU A 165 13.93 1.18 16.33
N LEU A 166 12.99 0.69 15.50
CA LEU A 166 11.79 0.01 16.00
C LEU A 166 12.12 -1.31 16.70
N ALA A 167 11.46 -1.53 17.82
CA ALA A 167 11.50 -2.80 18.53
C ALA A 167 10.53 -3.82 17.91
N GLY A 168 10.95 -5.07 17.78
CA GLY A 168 10.06 -6.16 17.32
C GLY A 168 10.23 -6.56 15.86
N PRO A 169 9.24 -7.29 15.30
CA PRO A 169 9.30 -7.75 13.93
C PRO A 169 9.29 -6.58 12.95
N ARG A 170 10.01 -6.73 11.85
CA ARG A 170 10.14 -5.72 10.79
C ARG A 170 9.77 -6.32 9.45
N PRO A 171 9.09 -5.57 8.59
CA PRO A 171 8.79 -6.05 7.24
C PRO A 171 10.06 -6.12 6.39
N ARG A 172 10.05 -6.97 5.38
CA ARG A 172 11.05 -6.91 4.31
C ARG A 172 10.77 -5.69 3.44
N VAL A 173 11.73 -4.77 3.34
CA VAL A 173 11.55 -3.49 2.65
C VAL A 173 12.00 -3.61 1.20
N HIS A 174 11.09 -3.38 0.27
CA HIS A 174 11.35 -3.44 -1.17
C HIS A 174 10.96 -2.12 -1.84
N PRO A 175 11.92 -1.22 -2.08
CA PRO A 175 11.67 -0.03 -2.87
C PRO A 175 11.52 -0.38 -4.36
N PHE A 176 10.69 0.37 -5.06
CA PHE A 176 10.57 0.35 -6.50
C PHE A 176 10.44 1.76 -7.05
N PHE A 177 10.78 1.96 -8.32
CA PHE A 177 10.68 3.28 -8.92
C PHE A 177 9.33 3.52 -9.58
N SER A 178 8.66 4.58 -9.14
CA SER A 178 7.38 5.05 -9.65
C SER A 178 7.55 6.38 -10.40
N MET A 179 6.63 6.67 -11.31
CA MET A 179 6.61 7.91 -12.12
C MET A 179 7.92 8.15 -12.89
N VAL A 180 8.51 7.08 -13.42
CA VAL A 180 9.77 7.14 -14.15
C VAL A 180 9.54 7.79 -15.51
N ASP A 181 10.29 8.86 -15.81
CA ASP A 181 10.40 9.44 -17.14
C ASP A 181 11.75 9.05 -17.76
N GLY A 182 11.74 8.16 -18.74
CA GLY A 182 12.96 7.65 -19.40
C GLY A 182 13.77 8.70 -20.15
N ARG A 183 13.22 9.89 -20.42
CA ARG A 183 13.92 11.01 -21.05
C ARG A 183 14.79 11.79 -20.07
N LYS A 184 14.58 11.63 -18.76
CA LYS A 184 15.30 12.35 -17.72
C LYS A 184 16.55 11.57 -17.30
N ARG A 185 17.73 12.09 -17.65
CA ARG A 185 19.03 11.52 -17.24
C ARG A 185 19.13 11.36 -15.72
N LEU A 186 18.64 12.36 -14.95
CA LEU A 186 18.63 12.31 -13.50
C LEU A 186 17.89 11.06 -12.98
N HIS A 187 16.79 10.64 -13.62
CA HIS A 187 16.06 9.45 -13.20
C HIS A 187 16.92 8.16 -13.34
N ALA A 188 17.70 8.07 -14.44
CA ALA A 188 18.61 6.95 -14.64
C ALA A 188 19.75 6.95 -13.60
N GLU A 189 20.33 8.12 -13.30
CA GLU A 189 21.40 8.29 -12.33
C GLU A 189 20.94 7.90 -10.91
N VAL A 190 19.78 8.40 -10.47
CA VAL A 190 19.23 8.11 -9.13
C VAL A 190 18.88 6.62 -8.98
N ARG A 191 18.34 5.99 -10.04
CA ARG A 191 18.06 4.56 -10.04
C ARG A 191 19.33 3.73 -9.90
N ALA A 192 20.36 4.02 -10.71
CA ALA A 192 21.64 3.34 -10.65
C ALA A 192 22.30 3.50 -9.27
N GLU A 193 22.16 4.68 -8.66
CA GLU A 193 22.68 4.94 -7.31
C GLU A 193 22.01 4.06 -6.25
N LEU A 194 20.69 3.99 -6.21
CA LEU A 194 20.00 3.16 -5.22
C LEU A 194 20.29 1.67 -5.43
N MET A 195 20.31 1.20 -6.68
CA MET A 195 20.62 -0.21 -7.00
C MET A 195 22.05 -0.62 -6.62
N ARG A 196 22.99 0.34 -6.53
CA ARG A 196 24.35 0.08 -6.00
C ARG A 196 24.36 -0.01 -4.47
N ARG A 197 23.44 0.66 -3.78
CA ARG A 197 23.39 0.70 -2.31
C ARG A 197 22.68 -0.48 -1.70
N THR A 198 21.70 -1.04 -2.39
CA THR A 198 20.90 -2.16 -1.89
C THR A 198 20.39 -3.05 -3.01
N THR A 199 20.37 -4.35 -2.75
CA THR A 199 19.78 -5.37 -3.64
C THR A 199 18.29 -5.56 -3.43
N ALA A 200 17.69 -4.87 -2.45
CA ALA A 200 16.27 -4.99 -2.14
C ALA A 200 15.36 -4.23 -3.14
N VAL A 201 15.95 -3.42 -4.04
CA VAL A 201 15.20 -2.64 -5.04
C VAL A 201 14.60 -3.59 -6.06
N LEU A 202 13.29 -3.51 -6.27
CA LEU A 202 12.63 -4.19 -7.37
C LEU A 202 13.06 -3.58 -8.71
N THR A 203 13.25 -4.42 -9.71
CA THR A 203 13.81 -4.00 -11.00
C THR A 203 12.81 -3.26 -11.86
N THR A 204 11.52 -3.57 -11.66
CA THR A 204 10.41 -2.94 -12.37
C THR A 204 10.29 -1.46 -12.06
N CYS A 205 10.02 -0.69 -13.11
CA CYS A 205 9.80 0.75 -13.02
C CYS A 205 8.44 1.10 -13.59
N VAL A 206 7.59 1.67 -12.75
CA VAL A 206 6.29 2.18 -13.21
C VAL A 206 6.50 3.55 -13.87
N PRO A 207 6.16 3.72 -15.16
CA PRO A 207 6.36 4.98 -15.86
C PRO A 207 5.40 6.06 -15.39
N ALA A 208 5.79 7.32 -15.55
CA ALA A 208 4.86 8.44 -15.51
C ALA A 208 3.89 8.31 -16.71
N ALA A 209 2.61 8.12 -16.44
CA ALA A 209 1.61 7.87 -17.47
C ALA A 209 0.27 8.52 -17.13
N SER A 210 -0.32 9.20 -18.11
CA SER A 210 -1.65 9.81 -17.98
C SER A 210 -2.75 8.80 -17.69
N GLY A 211 -2.61 7.54 -18.11
CA GLY A 211 -3.55 6.47 -17.78
C GLY A 211 -3.67 6.25 -16.26
N VAL A 212 -2.55 6.35 -15.51
CA VAL A 212 -2.59 6.26 -14.05
C VAL A 212 -3.37 7.44 -13.43
N GLU A 213 -3.17 8.65 -13.93
CA GLU A 213 -3.94 9.83 -13.49
C GLU A 213 -5.43 9.71 -13.84
N ARG A 214 -5.72 9.16 -15.03
CA ARG A 214 -7.09 8.92 -15.51
C ARG A 214 -7.87 7.88 -14.70
N MET A 215 -7.21 7.05 -13.89
CA MET A 215 -7.90 6.18 -12.93
C MET A 215 -8.88 6.98 -12.05
N GLY A 216 -8.56 8.25 -11.74
CA GLY A 216 -9.47 9.16 -11.03
C GLY A 216 -10.76 9.49 -11.80
N LEU A 217 -10.77 9.38 -13.13
CA LEU A 217 -11.94 9.57 -13.98
C LEU A 217 -12.69 8.26 -14.23
N THR A 218 -11.97 7.20 -14.60
CA THR A 218 -12.56 5.89 -14.89
C THR A 218 -13.06 5.21 -13.60
N ARG A 219 -12.42 5.51 -12.48
CA ARG A 219 -12.68 4.88 -11.18
C ARG A 219 -12.57 3.35 -11.27
N GLU A 220 -11.50 2.91 -11.91
CA GLU A 220 -11.13 1.51 -12.09
C GLU A 220 -9.62 1.36 -12.03
N PRO A 221 -9.09 0.20 -11.57
CA PRO A 221 -7.66 -0.07 -11.67
C PRO A 221 -7.18 0.01 -13.12
N LEU A 222 -6.02 0.58 -13.36
CA LEU A 222 -5.46 0.72 -14.72
C LEU A 222 -5.31 -0.64 -15.41
N VAL A 223 -4.92 -1.66 -14.66
CA VAL A 223 -4.77 -3.04 -15.15
C VAL A 223 -6.08 -3.66 -15.62
N VAL A 224 -7.21 -3.06 -15.29
CA VAL A 224 -8.56 -3.44 -15.75
C VAL A 224 -9.01 -2.53 -16.90
N SER A 225 -8.91 -1.20 -16.72
CA SER A 225 -9.43 -0.22 -17.68
C SER A 225 -8.57 -0.05 -18.94
N GLU A 226 -7.24 -0.15 -18.81
CA GLU A 226 -6.28 -0.01 -19.92
C GLU A 226 -5.21 -1.13 -19.87
N PRO A 227 -5.58 -2.43 -19.98
CA PRO A 227 -4.67 -3.55 -19.74
C PRO A 227 -3.48 -3.63 -20.71
N ALA A 228 -3.60 -3.05 -21.90
CA ALA A 228 -2.53 -3.02 -22.91
C ALA A 228 -1.58 -1.83 -22.76
N SER A 229 -1.81 -0.93 -21.79
CA SER A 229 -0.95 0.23 -21.59
C SER A 229 0.40 -0.18 -20.96
N ARG A 230 1.48 0.55 -21.31
CA ARG A 230 2.83 0.33 -20.74
C ARG A 230 2.85 0.41 -19.20
N ALA A 231 2.01 1.25 -18.62
CA ALA A 231 1.94 1.36 -17.17
C ALA A 231 1.21 0.16 -16.54
N ALA A 232 0.16 -0.39 -17.20
CA ALA A 232 -0.48 -1.63 -16.76
C ALA A 232 0.46 -2.83 -16.89
N GLU A 233 1.27 -2.88 -17.94
CA GLU A 233 2.34 -3.88 -18.10
C GLU A 233 3.34 -3.78 -16.96
N ALA A 234 3.83 -2.59 -16.65
CA ALA A 234 4.74 -2.37 -15.53
C ALA A 234 4.15 -2.78 -14.17
N TYR A 235 2.83 -2.59 -13.95
CA TYR A 235 2.19 -3.11 -12.73
C TYR A 235 2.12 -4.64 -12.72
N ARG A 236 1.94 -5.32 -13.87
CA ARG A 236 2.02 -6.80 -13.96
C ARG A 236 3.43 -7.30 -13.64
N ASP A 237 4.46 -6.66 -14.19
CA ASP A 237 5.85 -7.01 -13.90
C ASP A 237 6.18 -6.79 -12.43
N LEU A 238 5.71 -5.68 -11.85
CA LEU A 238 5.87 -5.39 -10.43
C LEU A 238 5.16 -6.44 -9.55
N TRP A 239 3.96 -6.86 -9.95
CA TRP A 239 3.24 -7.92 -9.26
C TRP A 239 3.98 -9.27 -9.37
N TRP A 240 4.53 -9.59 -10.51
CA TRP A 240 5.30 -10.81 -10.70
C TRP A 240 6.53 -10.85 -9.78
N GLU A 241 7.31 -9.77 -9.68
CA GLU A 241 8.43 -9.67 -8.73
C GLU A 241 7.94 -9.78 -7.27
N LEU A 242 6.88 -9.06 -6.92
CA LEU A 242 6.32 -9.07 -5.57
C LEU A 242 5.77 -10.46 -5.20
N SER A 243 5.02 -11.10 -6.08
CA SER A 243 4.43 -12.44 -5.82
C SER A 243 5.49 -13.50 -5.55
N GLY A 244 6.65 -13.40 -6.19
CA GLY A 244 7.82 -14.25 -5.92
C GLY A 244 8.41 -14.04 -4.52
N LEU A 245 8.22 -12.86 -3.91
CA LEU A 245 8.64 -12.59 -2.53
C LEU A 245 7.63 -13.11 -1.50
N LEU A 246 6.38 -13.37 -1.92
CA LEU A 246 5.28 -13.81 -1.05
C LEU A 246 5.16 -15.35 -1.01
N ALA A 247 5.92 -16.06 -1.83
CA ALA A 247 5.91 -17.51 -1.94
C ALA A 247 6.53 -18.23 -0.73
#